data_a791828d05b64b22e98ee10320b7a088
#
_entry.id   a791828d05b64b22e98ee10320b7a088
#
_cell.length_a   1.000
_cell.length_b   1.000
_cell.length_c   1.000
_cell.angle_alpha   90.00
_cell.angle_beta   90.00
_cell.angle_gamma   90.00
#
_symmetry.space_group_name_H-M   'P 1'
#
loop_
_entity.id
_entity.type
_entity.pdbx_description
1 polymer ?
#
loop_
_entity_poly.entity_id
_entity_poly.type
_entity_poly.pdbx_seq_one_letter_code
_entity_poly.pdbx_strand_id
1 'polypeptide(L)'
;RWCVGGRAYDPACFAALPIMQGFDEGLALHCGKILECAAIAATPGSGSDCAMGIIDDNGFTLKTFNPKRKFTETSAAAHTLYEKSDPYFLPGPGGVLNLKGCTFKAVNDGEVYVSGSKHEETPYALKLEGARRVGFRCLTIAGTRDPIMIAGIDKIIDEVKTSVSRNLSLDDDSIRINFHLYGKNGVMGDHEPMQTAGHELGIVLDVVAPTQEIANSVCSLVRSTMLHYGYENRIATAGNLAFPFYPF
;
A
#
# COMPACT_ATOMS: atom_id res chain seq x y z
N ARG A 1 26.74 7.97 24.16
CA ARG A 1 27.24 7.26 22.96
C ARG A 1 26.15 7.30 21.88
N TRP A 2 26.55 7.52 20.65
CA TRP A 2 25.66 7.49 19.50
C TRP A 2 25.84 6.16 18.78
N CYS A 3 24.75 5.53 18.35
CA CYS A 3 24.76 4.39 17.45
C CYS A 3 24.18 4.85 16.12
N VAL A 4 24.95 4.74 15.05
CA VAL A 4 24.51 5.07 13.69
C VAL A 4 24.44 3.77 12.92
N GLY A 5 23.25 3.39 12.51
CA GLY A 5 22.98 2.21 11.69
C GLY A 5 22.54 2.59 10.29
N GLY A 6 22.72 1.67 9.32
CA GLY A 6 22.07 1.74 8.03
C GLY A 6 20.66 1.12 8.09
N ARG A 7 20.18 0.62 6.94
CA ARG A 7 18.92 -0.14 6.87
C ARG A 7 19.02 -1.41 7.73
N ALA A 8 18.06 -1.66 8.58
CA ALA A 8 18.00 -2.79 9.48
C ALA A 8 16.66 -3.52 9.40
N TYR A 9 16.57 -4.69 10.00
CA TYR A 9 15.31 -5.38 10.25
C TYR A 9 14.65 -4.71 11.45
N ASP A 10 13.57 -3.98 11.22
CA ASP A 10 12.97 -3.06 12.18
C ASP A 10 12.60 -3.71 13.53
N PRO A 11 12.02 -4.93 13.58
CA PRO A 11 11.79 -5.66 14.83
C PRO A 11 13.04 -5.86 15.69
N ALA A 12 14.23 -5.98 15.08
CA ALA A 12 15.45 -6.28 15.80
C ALA A 12 15.85 -5.17 16.79
N CYS A 13 15.48 -3.92 16.54
CA CYS A 13 15.75 -2.81 17.46
C CYS A 13 15.07 -3.01 18.82
N PHE A 14 13.92 -3.68 18.84
CA PHE A 14 13.15 -3.97 20.05
C PHE A 14 13.47 -5.36 20.61
N ALA A 15 13.73 -6.34 19.75
CA ALA A 15 13.99 -7.72 20.14
C ALA A 15 15.39 -7.96 20.70
N ALA A 16 16.38 -7.18 20.28
CA ALA A 16 17.78 -7.43 20.62
C ALA A 16 18.03 -7.48 22.12
N LEU A 17 17.53 -6.52 22.89
CA LEU A 17 17.74 -6.47 24.34
C LEU A 17 17.06 -7.64 25.08
N PRO A 18 15.79 -7.95 24.84
CA PRO A 18 15.17 -9.15 25.43
C PRO A 18 15.91 -10.44 25.09
N ILE A 19 16.32 -10.65 23.84
CA ILE A 19 17.09 -11.84 23.44
C ILE A 19 18.43 -11.92 24.20
N MET A 20 19.15 -10.80 24.30
CA MET A 20 20.40 -10.74 25.06
C MET A 20 20.22 -11.03 26.57
N GLN A 21 19.02 -10.81 27.10
CA GLN A 21 18.65 -11.13 28.49
C GLN A 21 18.14 -12.56 28.67
N GLY A 22 18.02 -13.34 27.58
CA GLY A 22 17.62 -14.74 27.61
C GLY A 22 16.13 -15.01 27.45
N PHE A 23 15.33 -14.01 27.10
CA PHE A 23 13.93 -14.24 26.74
C PHE A 23 13.82 -14.98 25.40
N ASP A 24 12.68 -15.66 25.20
CA ASP A 24 12.39 -16.40 23.97
C ASP A 24 12.46 -15.51 22.73
N GLU A 25 13.21 -15.96 21.73
CA GLU A 25 13.46 -15.20 20.50
C GLU A 25 12.19 -14.95 19.70
N GLY A 26 11.29 -15.93 19.64
CA GLY A 26 10.01 -15.80 18.93
C GLY A 26 9.10 -14.76 19.59
N LEU A 27 9.05 -14.73 20.91
CA LEU A 27 8.30 -13.71 21.66
C LEU A 27 8.92 -12.33 21.48
N ALA A 28 10.24 -12.22 21.57
CA ALA A 28 10.94 -10.96 21.40
C ALA A 28 10.77 -10.37 19.98
N LEU A 29 10.93 -11.19 18.94
CA LEU A 29 10.74 -10.78 17.55
C LEU A 29 9.29 -10.41 17.23
N HIS A 30 8.32 -11.13 17.78
CA HIS A 30 6.91 -10.79 17.60
C HIS A 30 6.53 -9.49 18.30
N CYS A 31 6.98 -9.30 19.52
CA CYS A 31 6.83 -8.04 20.24
C CYS A 31 7.45 -6.89 19.42
N GLY A 32 8.67 -7.07 18.91
CA GLY A 32 9.33 -6.11 18.05
C GLY A 32 8.58 -5.80 16.77
N LYS A 33 7.97 -6.80 16.13
CA LYS A 33 7.14 -6.63 14.92
C LYS A 33 5.95 -5.70 15.16
N ILE A 34 5.38 -5.71 16.34
CA ILE A 34 4.28 -4.81 16.67
C ILE A 34 4.81 -3.44 17.09
N LEU A 35 5.88 -3.39 17.89
CA LEU A 35 6.43 -2.15 18.42
C LEU A 35 7.12 -1.27 17.37
N GLU A 36 7.57 -1.84 16.24
CA GLU A 36 8.15 -1.05 15.15
C GLU A 36 7.19 0.00 14.59
N CYS A 37 5.89 -0.26 14.68
CA CYS A 37 4.80 0.64 14.30
C CYS A 37 4.12 1.31 15.50
N ALA A 38 4.50 0.95 16.72
CA ALA A 38 4.02 1.54 17.97
C ALA A 38 2.48 1.65 18.04
N ALA A 39 1.96 2.84 18.31
CA ALA A 39 0.53 3.05 18.50
C ALA A 39 -0.31 3.05 17.19
N ILE A 40 0.30 2.86 16.03
CA ILE A 40 -0.44 2.51 14.80
C ILE A 40 -1.18 1.17 14.98
N ALA A 41 -0.55 0.23 15.72
CA ALA A 41 -1.14 -1.07 16.06
C ALA A 41 -2.27 -1.02 17.10
N ALA A 42 -2.52 0.13 17.71
CA ALA A 42 -3.62 0.34 18.66
C ALA A 42 -4.91 0.79 17.96
N THR A 43 -5.99 0.97 18.74
CA THR A 43 -7.27 1.50 18.24
C THR A 43 -7.75 2.70 19.07
N PRO A 44 -8.14 3.80 18.44
CA PRO A 44 -7.79 4.18 17.07
C PRO A 44 -6.28 4.31 16.89
N GLY A 45 -5.74 3.88 15.72
CA GLY A 45 -4.32 3.92 15.44
C GLY A 45 -3.75 5.34 15.37
N SER A 46 -2.46 5.49 15.70
CA SER A 46 -1.78 6.80 15.65
C SER A 46 -0.29 6.63 15.32
N GLY A 47 0.16 7.38 14.32
CA GLY A 47 1.58 7.48 13.97
C GLY A 47 2.40 8.42 14.86
N SER A 48 1.77 9.11 15.82
CA SER A 48 2.42 10.10 16.70
C SER A 48 2.46 9.69 18.18
N ASP A 49 1.87 8.54 18.53
CA ASP A 49 1.84 8.03 19.90
C ASP A 49 2.80 6.83 20.07
N CYS A 50 3.26 6.64 21.29
CA CYS A 50 4.12 5.52 21.66
C CYS A 50 3.32 4.31 22.11
N ALA A 51 3.95 3.14 22.01
CA ALA A 51 3.50 1.89 22.62
C ALA A 51 4.63 1.25 23.41
N MET A 52 4.29 0.34 24.33
CA MET A 52 5.22 -0.42 25.13
C MET A 52 4.86 -1.90 25.08
N GLY A 53 5.88 -2.75 24.96
CA GLY A 53 5.80 -4.19 25.19
C GLY A 53 6.47 -4.54 26.51
N ILE A 54 5.82 -5.36 27.32
CA ILE A 54 6.37 -5.91 28.54
C ILE A 54 6.46 -7.42 28.33
N ILE A 55 7.69 -7.93 28.20
CA ILE A 55 7.96 -9.35 27.93
C ILE A 55 8.16 -10.13 29.22
N ASP A 56 7.67 -11.36 29.27
CA ASP A 56 7.94 -12.35 30.28
C ASP A 56 8.28 -13.72 29.63
N ASP A 57 8.44 -14.77 30.43
CA ASP A 57 8.88 -16.09 29.96
C ASP A 57 7.83 -16.79 29.05
N ASN A 58 6.59 -16.34 29.03
CA ASN A 58 5.49 -17.01 28.32
C ASN A 58 4.85 -16.16 27.23
N GLY A 59 5.14 -14.84 27.20
CA GLY A 59 4.52 -13.92 26.28
C GLY A 59 4.96 -12.47 26.47
N PHE A 60 4.13 -11.57 26.00
CA PHE A 60 4.33 -10.15 26.21
C PHE A 60 3.00 -9.40 26.28
N THR A 61 2.96 -8.33 27.07
CA THR A 61 1.81 -7.43 27.16
C THR A 61 2.08 -6.17 26.34
N LEU A 62 1.11 -5.80 25.52
CA LEU A 62 1.10 -4.55 24.76
C LEU A 62 0.24 -3.51 25.46
N LYS A 63 0.74 -2.28 25.56
CA LYS A 63 -0.04 -1.13 26.05
C LYS A 63 0.40 0.18 25.43
N THR A 64 -0.48 1.19 25.47
CA THR A 64 -0.17 2.56 25.07
C THR A 64 -0.01 3.45 26.28
N PHE A 65 0.62 4.63 26.08
CA PHE A 65 0.72 5.66 27.12
C PHE A 65 -0.42 6.71 26.99
N ASN A 66 -1.05 6.79 25.83
CA ASN A 66 -2.15 7.69 25.60
C ASN A 66 -3.48 7.02 25.98
N PRO A 67 -4.25 7.57 26.95
CA PRO A 67 -5.51 6.96 27.38
C PRO A 67 -6.60 6.93 26.30
N LYS A 68 -6.42 7.70 25.21
CA LYS A 68 -7.32 7.66 24.04
C LYS A 68 -7.01 6.53 23.07
N ARG A 69 -5.96 5.75 23.30
CA ARG A 69 -5.50 4.63 22.46
C ARG A 69 -5.53 3.35 23.27
N LYS A 70 -6.01 2.28 22.68
CA LYS A 70 -6.13 0.98 23.35
C LYS A 70 -5.65 -0.12 22.43
N PHE A 71 -4.89 -1.05 22.95
CA PHE A 71 -4.75 -2.34 22.28
C PHE A 71 -6.00 -3.17 22.52
N THR A 72 -6.47 -3.80 21.46
CA THR A 72 -7.51 -4.84 21.50
C THR A 72 -6.95 -6.13 20.91
N GLU A 73 -7.55 -7.26 21.19
CA GLU A 73 -7.18 -8.54 20.60
C GLU A 73 -7.13 -8.44 19.07
N THR A 74 -8.18 -7.81 18.49
CA THR A 74 -8.28 -7.61 17.05
C THR A 74 -7.18 -6.67 16.51
N SER A 75 -6.89 -5.57 17.20
CA SER A 75 -5.90 -4.61 16.69
C SER A 75 -4.48 -5.20 16.73
N ALA A 76 -4.13 -5.92 17.80
CA ALA A 76 -2.84 -6.59 17.92
C ALA A 76 -2.69 -7.72 16.89
N ALA A 77 -3.73 -8.55 16.71
CA ALA A 77 -3.74 -9.61 15.70
C ALA A 77 -3.67 -9.05 14.28
N ALA A 78 -4.46 -8.03 13.95
CA ALA A 78 -4.45 -7.40 12.63
C ALA A 78 -3.08 -6.81 12.29
N HIS A 79 -2.43 -6.15 13.27
CA HIS A 79 -1.11 -5.58 13.04
C HIS A 79 -0.01 -6.65 12.90
N THR A 80 -0.15 -7.78 13.58
CA THR A 80 0.75 -8.94 13.40
C THR A 80 0.79 -9.40 11.95
N LEU A 81 -0.32 -9.27 11.22
CA LEU A 81 -0.46 -9.66 9.81
C LEU A 81 -0.06 -8.54 8.82
N TYR A 82 0.23 -7.35 9.33
CA TYR A 82 0.58 -6.19 8.50
C TYR A 82 1.85 -6.44 7.67
N GLU A 83 1.80 -6.12 6.36
CA GLU A 83 2.89 -6.31 5.39
C GLU A 83 3.38 -7.76 5.25
N LYS A 84 2.50 -8.74 5.41
CA LYS A 84 2.85 -10.16 5.33
C LYS A 84 2.10 -10.87 4.22
N SER A 85 2.82 -11.75 3.51
CA SER A 85 2.26 -12.61 2.46
C SER A 85 1.68 -13.92 3.00
N ASP A 86 2.10 -14.34 4.20
CA ASP A 86 1.61 -15.53 4.88
C ASP A 86 1.13 -15.16 6.29
N PRO A 87 -0.09 -15.59 6.71
CA PRO A 87 -0.64 -15.24 8.02
C PRO A 87 0.01 -15.97 9.20
N TYR A 88 0.71 -17.07 8.95
CA TYR A 88 1.26 -17.92 9.99
C TYR A 88 2.78 -17.94 10.04
N PHE A 89 3.44 -17.70 8.92
CA PHE A 89 4.88 -17.78 8.80
C PHE A 89 5.45 -16.46 8.29
N LEU A 90 6.17 -15.78 9.16
CA LEU A 90 6.80 -14.50 8.84
C LEU A 90 8.31 -14.67 8.67
N PRO A 91 8.82 -14.83 7.43
CA PRO A 91 10.25 -14.92 7.18
C PRO A 91 10.98 -13.64 7.63
N GLY A 92 12.11 -13.83 8.29
CA GLY A 92 13.00 -12.77 8.72
C GLY A 92 14.47 -13.18 8.58
N PRO A 93 15.42 -12.31 8.88
CA PRO A 93 16.84 -12.67 8.92
C PRO A 93 17.09 -13.81 9.92
N GLY A 94 17.69 -14.90 9.46
CA GLY A 94 18.06 -16.04 10.28
C GLY A 94 16.96 -17.03 10.62
N GLY A 95 15.69 -16.76 10.28
CA GLY A 95 14.61 -17.69 10.60
C GLY A 95 13.22 -17.26 10.17
N VAL A 96 12.27 -17.99 10.68
CA VAL A 96 10.83 -17.75 10.44
C VAL A 96 10.12 -17.61 11.78
N LEU A 97 9.37 -16.55 11.95
CA LEU A 97 8.46 -16.40 13.07
C LEU A 97 7.18 -17.19 12.79
N ASN A 98 6.97 -18.27 13.55
CA ASN A 98 5.78 -19.11 13.45
C ASN A 98 4.71 -18.64 14.45
N LEU A 99 3.56 -18.25 13.92
CA LEU A 99 2.42 -17.69 14.67
C LEU A 99 1.24 -18.65 14.79
N LYS A 100 1.34 -19.90 14.34
CA LYS A 100 0.23 -20.87 14.39
C LYS A 100 -0.34 -21.09 15.78
N GLY A 101 0.53 -21.04 16.79
CA GLY A 101 0.14 -21.18 18.20
C GLY A 101 -0.17 -19.85 18.90
N CYS A 102 -0.12 -18.75 18.17
CA CYS A 102 -0.24 -17.41 18.75
C CYS A 102 -1.65 -17.15 19.30
N THR A 103 -1.72 -16.56 20.47
CA THR A 103 -2.97 -16.14 21.09
C THR A 103 -2.90 -14.69 21.53
N PHE A 104 -4.04 -14.01 21.45
CA PHE A 104 -4.21 -12.62 21.87
C PHE A 104 -5.32 -12.58 22.91
N LYS A 105 -5.03 -12.06 24.11
CA LYS A 105 -6.00 -12.01 25.21
C LYS A 105 -6.01 -10.63 25.86
N ALA A 106 -7.15 -9.99 25.95
CA ALA A 106 -7.31 -8.77 26.71
C ALA A 106 -6.98 -9.04 28.19
N VAL A 107 -6.09 -8.23 28.75
CA VAL A 107 -5.74 -8.27 30.20
C VAL A 107 -6.63 -7.31 30.95
N ASN A 108 -6.86 -6.15 30.38
CA ASN A 108 -7.75 -5.11 30.86
C ASN A 108 -8.23 -4.22 29.70
N ASP A 109 -8.87 -3.09 30.03
CA ASP A 109 -9.31 -2.12 29.03
C ASP A 109 -8.11 -1.35 28.42
N GLY A 110 -7.53 -1.90 27.38
CA GLY A 110 -6.46 -1.27 26.60
C GLY A 110 -5.10 -1.97 26.64
N GLU A 111 -5.01 -3.11 27.31
CA GLU A 111 -3.82 -3.94 27.32
C GLU A 111 -4.14 -5.35 26.81
N VAL A 112 -3.26 -5.89 25.97
CA VAL A 112 -3.39 -7.21 25.36
C VAL A 112 -2.13 -8.04 25.66
N TYR A 113 -2.33 -9.24 26.17
CA TYR A 113 -1.31 -10.26 26.33
C TYR A 113 -1.24 -11.13 25.09
N VAL A 114 -0.04 -11.29 24.55
CA VAL A 114 0.26 -12.09 23.36
C VAL A 114 1.19 -13.22 23.73
N SER A 115 0.89 -14.44 23.30
CA SER A 115 1.72 -15.62 23.60
C SER A 115 1.71 -16.63 22.46
N GLY A 116 2.64 -17.62 22.50
CA GLY A 116 2.65 -18.77 21.59
C GLY A 116 3.39 -18.52 20.25
N SER A 117 3.99 -17.37 20.05
CA SER A 117 4.91 -17.14 18.92
C SER A 117 6.20 -17.96 19.12
N LYS A 118 6.74 -18.51 18.03
CA LYS A 118 7.98 -19.30 18.05
C LYS A 118 8.91 -18.86 16.93
N HIS A 119 10.20 -18.84 17.20
CA HIS A 119 11.22 -18.70 16.17
C HIS A 119 11.67 -20.07 15.69
N GLU A 120 11.70 -20.27 14.38
CA GLU A 120 12.20 -21.47 13.72
C GLU A 120 13.45 -21.08 12.92
N GLU A 121 14.60 -21.63 13.28
CA GLU A 121 15.85 -21.37 12.56
C GLU A 121 15.77 -21.88 11.13
N THR A 122 16.32 -21.09 10.22
CA THR A 122 16.49 -21.44 8.82
C THR A 122 17.95 -21.21 8.39
N PRO A 123 18.39 -21.74 7.25
CA PRO A 123 19.69 -21.36 6.71
C PRO A 123 19.83 -19.84 6.64
N TYR A 124 20.98 -19.33 7.06
CA TYR A 124 21.23 -17.90 7.11
C TYR A 124 20.93 -17.24 5.75
N ALA A 125 20.09 -16.21 5.78
CA ALA A 125 19.71 -15.44 4.62
C ALA A 125 19.66 -13.95 4.95
N LEU A 126 19.91 -13.12 3.95
CA LEU A 126 19.77 -11.66 4.05
C LEU A 126 18.56 -11.22 3.23
N LYS A 127 17.80 -10.29 3.79
CA LYS A 127 16.78 -9.58 3.02
C LYS A 127 17.48 -8.59 2.10
N LEU A 128 17.31 -8.78 0.78
CA LEU A 128 17.80 -7.84 -0.22
C LEU A 128 16.68 -6.88 -0.61
N GLU A 129 17.01 -5.61 -0.61
CA GLU A 129 16.18 -4.55 -1.17
C GLU A 129 16.93 -3.89 -2.31
N GLY A 130 16.24 -3.55 -3.38
CA GLY A 130 16.84 -2.93 -4.53
C GLY A 130 15.81 -2.24 -5.40
N ALA A 131 16.30 -1.41 -6.30
CA ALA A 131 15.50 -0.75 -7.31
C ALA A 131 16.04 -1.05 -8.70
N ARG A 132 15.16 -1.30 -9.64
CA ARG A 132 15.48 -1.46 -11.05
C ARG A 132 14.69 -0.44 -11.87
N ARG A 133 15.36 0.27 -12.74
CA ARG A 133 14.68 1.14 -13.70
C ARG A 133 13.84 0.28 -14.65
N VAL A 134 12.54 0.53 -14.68
CA VAL A 134 11.59 -0.16 -15.56
C VAL A 134 11.09 0.71 -16.72
N GLY A 135 11.48 1.98 -16.74
CA GLY A 135 11.11 2.93 -17.78
C GLY A 135 11.10 4.37 -17.27
N PHE A 136 10.57 5.24 -18.10
CA PHE A 136 10.30 6.63 -17.79
C PHE A 136 8.80 6.86 -17.74
N ARG A 137 8.36 7.74 -16.85
CA ARG A 137 6.94 7.90 -16.54
C ARG A 137 6.47 9.33 -16.85
N CYS A 138 5.27 9.43 -17.43
CA CYS A 138 4.55 10.68 -17.58
C CYS A 138 3.14 10.53 -17.01
N LEU A 139 2.72 11.50 -16.20
CA LEU A 139 1.40 11.50 -15.56
C LEU A 139 0.60 12.72 -16.03
N THR A 140 -0.70 12.51 -16.24
CA THR A 140 -1.70 13.57 -16.37
C THR A 140 -2.84 13.32 -15.42
N ILE A 141 -3.27 14.37 -14.71
CA ILE A 141 -4.42 14.35 -13.82
C ILE A 141 -5.53 15.19 -14.43
N ALA A 142 -6.72 14.65 -14.49
CA ALA A 142 -7.92 15.34 -15.00
C ALA A 142 -9.16 14.84 -14.28
N GLY A 143 -10.27 15.55 -14.41
CA GLY A 143 -11.57 15.13 -13.92
C GLY A 143 -12.61 15.11 -15.03
N THR A 144 -13.67 14.35 -14.84
CA THR A 144 -14.89 14.42 -15.65
C THR A 144 -16.12 14.32 -14.76
N ARG A 145 -17.18 15.06 -15.14
CA ARG A 145 -18.46 15.07 -14.43
C ARG A 145 -19.66 14.73 -15.34
N ASP A 146 -19.45 14.54 -16.62
CA ASP A 146 -20.52 14.15 -17.53
C ASP A 146 -21.01 12.74 -17.21
N PRO A 147 -22.29 12.56 -16.83
CA PRO A 147 -22.82 11.25 -16.45
C PRO A 147 -22.81 10.24 -17.59
N ILE A 148 -22.92 10.70 -18.83
CA ILE A 148 -22.88 9.83 -20.03
C ILE A 148 -21.46 9.33 -20.25
N MET A 149 -20.47 10.21 -20.16
CA MET A 149 -19.06 9.83 -20.22
C MET A 149 -18.67 8.89 -19.08
N ILE A 150 -19.12 9.18 -17.86
CA ILE A 150 -18.84 8.35 -16.68
C ILE A 150 -19.42 6.93 -16.87
N ALA A 151 -20.67 6.82 -17.35
CA ALA A 151 -21.30 5.54 -17.60
C ALA A 151 -20.58 4.71 -18.68
N GLY A 152 -20.00 5.37 -19.69
CA GLY A 152 -19.26 4.73 -20.78
C GLY A 152 -17.75 4.75 -20.66
N ILE A 153 -17.19 5.10 -19.51
CA ILE A 153 -15.77 5.45 -19.36
C ILE A 153 -14.83 4.31 -19.76
N ASP A 154 -15.14 3.06 -19.45
CA ASP A 154 -14.28 1.91 -19.78
C ASP A 154 -14.18 1.75 -21.30
N LYS A 155 -15.31 1.78 -22.00
CA LYS A 155 -15.36 1.71 -23.46
C LYS A 155 -14.58 2.86 -24.10
N ILE A 156 -14.77 4.08 -23.59
CA ILE A 156 -14.06 5.27 -24.07
C ILE A 156 -12.55 5.10 -23.91
N ILE A 157 -12.10 4.60 -22.76
CA ILE A 157 -10.66 4.35 -22.51
C ILE A 157 -10.12 3.31 -23.49
N ASP A 158 -10.81 2.21 -23.73
CA ASP A 158 -10.36 1.16 -24.65
C ASP A 158 -10.26 1.67 -26.07
N GLU A 159 -11.24 2.46 -26.51
CA GLU A 159 -11.23 3.07 -27.84
C GLU A 159 -10.14 4.14 -28.00
N VAL A 160 -9.89 4.94 -26.95
CA VAL A 160 -8.78 5.90 -26.92
C VAL A 160 -7.43 5.19 -26.99
N LYS A 161 -7.22 4.15 -26.19
CA LYS A 161 -6.00 3.32 -26.23
C LYS A 161 -5.78 2.73 -27.63
N THR A 162 -6.81 2.13 -28.20
CA THR A 162 -6.78 1.55 -29.56
C THR A 162 -6.41 2.58 -30.61
N SER A 163 -7.04 3.76 -30.56
CA SER A 163 -6.77 4.86 -31.50
C SER A 163 -5.32 5.35 -31.39
N VAL A 164 -4.82 5.55 -30.19
CA VAL A 164 -3.44 6.01 -29.96
C VAL A 164 -2.42 4.95 -30.38
N SER A 165 -2.63 3.69 -30.04
CA SER A 165 -1.75 2.59 -30.46
C SER A 165 -1.65 2.50 -31.97
N ARG A 166 -2.77 2.65 -32.68
CA ARG A 166 -2.80 2.65 -34.14
C ARG A 166 -2.04 3.87 -34.73
N ASN A 167 -2.27 5.05 -34.18
CA ASN A 167 -1.67 6.30 -34.70
C ASN A 167 -0.15 6.35 -34.50
N LEU A 168 0.34 5.74 -33.45
CA LEU A 168 1.78 5.71 -33.13
C LEU A 168 2.45 4.40 -33.53
N SER A 169 1.70 3.45 -34.13
CA SER A 169 2.20 2.09 -34.43
C SER A 169 2.90 1.47 -33.24
N LEU A 170 2.22 1.53 -32.07
CA LEU A 170 2.74 0.98 -30.82
C LEU A 170 2.53 -0.53 -30.78
N ASP A 171 3.41 -1.28 -31.43
CA ASP A 171 3.46 -2.74 -31.34
C ASP A 171 4.42 -3.22 -30.23
N ASP A 172 4.83 -2.32 -29.36
CA ASP A 172 5.89 -2.54 -28.37
C ASP A 172 5.29 -2.66 -26.94
N ASP A 173 5.39 -3.86 -26.37
CA ASP A 173 5.00 -4.16 -24.98
C ASP A 173 5.76 -3.32 -23.94
N SER A 174 6.80 -2.59 -24.36
CA SER A 174 7.55 -1.69 -23.47
C SER A 174 6.79 -0.39 -23.13
N ILE A 175 5.70 -0.08 -23.86
CA ILE A 175 4.88 1.10 -23.59
C ILE A 175 3.60 0.67 -22.89
N ARG A 176 3.37 1.20 -21.68
CA ARG A 176 2.20 0.94 -20.88
C ARG A 176 1.37 2.20 -20.70
N ILE A 177 0.08 2.11 -21.02
CA ILE A 177 -0.90 3.17 -20.84
C ILE A 177 -1.93 2.70 -19.82
N ASN A 178 -1.89 3.29 -18.62
CA ASN A 178 -2.79 2.95 -17.53
C ASN A 178 -3.70 4.14 -17.20
N PHE A 179 -4.93 3.82 -16.78
CA PHE A 179 -5.87 4.78 -16.24
C PHE A 179 -6.27 4.36 -14.83
N HIS A 180 -6.15 5.27 -13.88
CA HIS A 180 -6.67 5.09 -12.52
C HIS A 180 -7.88 6.00 -12.36
N LEU A 181 -9.04 5.41 -12.12
CA LEU A 181 -10.33 6.11 -12.06
C LEU A 181 -10.79 6.24 -10.61
N TYR A 182 -10.32 7.30 -9.95
CA TYR A 182 -10.79 7.62 -8.60
C TYR A 182 -12.26 8.04 -8.63
N GLY A 183 -13.06 7.46 -7.74
CA GLY A 183 -14.53 7.54 -7.78
C GLY A 183 -15.19 6.35 -8.47
N LYS A 184 -14.39 5.41 -9.01
CA LYS A 184 -14.86 4.13 -9.56
C LYS A 184 -14.04 2.97 -8.97
N ASN A 185 -12.88 2.68 -9.54
CA ASN A 185 -12.03 1.55 -9.13
C ASN A 185 -10.55 1.92 -8.99
N GLY A 186 -10.22 3.19 -8.89
CA GLY A 186 -8.83 3.66 -8.84
C GLY A 186 -8.02 3.20 -7.63
N VAL A 187 -8.66 2.73 -6.56
CA VAL A 187 -8.02 2.22 -5.35
C VAL A 187 -7.85 0.70 -5.40
N MET A 188 -8.91 -0.04 -5.67
CA MET A 188 -8.91 -1.51 -5.59
C MET A 188 -8.78 -2.21 -6.96
N GLY A 189 -8.84 -1.46 -8.06
CA GLY A 189 -8.76 -2.04 -9.41
C GLY A 189 -9.89 -3.06 -9.65
N ASP A 190 -9.51 -4.24 -10.14
CA ASP A 190 -10.45 -5.32 -10.43
C ASP A 190 -11.09 -5.97 -9.19
N HIS A 191 -10.58 -5.65 -7.99
CA HIS A 191 -11.14 -6.11 -6.71
C HIS A 191 -12.19 -5.18 -6.13
N GLU A 192 -12.55 -4.08 -6.83
CA GLU A 192 -13.58 -3.15 -6.37
C GLU A 192 -14.97 -3.81 -6.36
N PRO A 193 -15.59 -3.98 -5.18
CA PRO A 193 -16.88 -4.66 -5.08
C PRO A 193 -18.07 -3.79 -5.51
N MET A 194 -17.90 -2.45 -5.51
CA MET A 194 -18.95 -1.52 -5.87
C MET A 194 -19.00 -1.30 -7.38
N GLN A 195 -20.15 -1.52 -7.99
CA GLN A 195 -20.34 -1.37 -9.44
C GLN A 195 -20.76 0.05 -9.87
N THR A 196 -21.11 0.90 -8.91
CA THR A 196 -21.55 2.30 -9.18
C THR A 196 -20.37 3.25 -9.14
N ALA A 197 -20.19 4.01 -10.21
CA ALA A 197 -19.27 5.14 -10.23
C ALA A 197 -19.81 6.33 -9.42
N GLY A 198 -18.91 7.18 -8.95
CA GLY A 198 -19.25 8.47 -8.34
C GLY A 198 -19.91 9.44 -9.34
N HIS A 199 -20.42 10.56 -8.82
CA HIS A 199 -20.98 11.63 -9.64
C HIS A 199 -19.93 12.41 -10.45
N GLU A 200 -18.67 12.25 -10.11
CA GLU A 200 -17.49 12.72 -10.85
C GLU A 200 -16.37 11.71 -10.72
N LEU A 201 -15.47 11.68 -11.68
CA LEU A 201 -14.26 10.83 -11.64
C LEU A 201 -13.01 11.67 -11.71
N GLY A 202 -12.06 11.35 -10.83
CA GLY A 202 -10.66 11.75 -10.97
C GLY A 202 -9.95 10.73 -11.87
N ILE A 203 -9.36 11.20 -12.95
CA ILE A 203 -8.65 10.38 -13.93
C ILE A 203 -7.16 10.66 -13.81
N VAL A 204 -6.39 9.64 -13.44
CA VAL A 204 -4.92 9.68 -13.54
C VAL A 204 -4.51 8.83 -14.72
N LEU A 205 -4.07 9.49 -15.78
CA LEU A 205 -3.41 8.84 -16.92
C LEU A 205 -1.94 8.64 -16.57
N ASP A 206 -1.49 7.41 -16.62
CA ASP A 206 -0.14 6.99 -16.28
C ASP A 206 0.48 6.25 -17.47
N VAL A 207 1.50 6.87 -18.07
CA VAL A 207 2.24 6.30 -19.19
C VAL A 207 3.66 5.97 -18.77
N VAL A 208 4.09 4.74 -19.02
CA VAL A 208 5.46 4.28 -18.83
C VAL A 208 6.03 3.83 -20.17
N ALA A 209 7.22 4.31 -20.53
CA ALA A 209 7.86 4.06 -21.82
C ALA A 209 9.40 3.94 -21.67
N PRO A 210 10.11 3.42 -22.70
CA PRO A 210 11.57 3.27 -22.67
C PRO A 210 12.34 4.58 -22.51
N THR A 211 11.79 5.70 -23.02
CA THR A 211 12.39 7.04 -22.88
C THR A 211 11.37 8.06 -22.40
N GLN A 212 11.86 9.16 -21.81
CA GLN A 212 10.99 10.23 -21.32
C GLN A 212 10.26 10.93 -22.48
N GLU A 213 10.90 11.07 -23.62
CA GLU A 213 10.31 11.69 -24.81
C GLU A 213 9.11 10.89 -25.32
N ILE A 214 9.24 9.56 -25.38
CA ILE A 214 8.15 8.67 -25.77
C ILE A 214 7.03 8.74 -24.72
N ALA A 215 7.36 8.67 -23.43
CA ALA A 215 6.35 8.76 -22.36
C ALA A 215 5.55 10.07 -22.46
N ASN A 216 6.23 11.21 -22.66
CA ASN A 216 5.59 12.51 -22.82
C ASN A 216 4.71 12.59 -24.07
N SER A 217 5.20 12.10 -25.20
CA SER A 217 4.48 12.12 -26.47
C SER A 217 3.22 11.27 -26.42
N VAL A 218 3.33 10.04 -25.91
CA VAL A 218 2.18 9.12 -25.74
C VAL A 218 1.17 9.70 -24.76
N CYS A 219 1.62 10.18 -23.59
CA CYS A 219 0.74 10.77 -22.59
C CYS A 219 0.00 12.00 -23.15
N SER A 220 0.69 12.86 -23.87
CA SER A 220 0.07 14.04 -24.51
C SER A 220 -0.96 13.65 -25.55
N LEU A 221 -0.68 12.64 -26.39
CA LEU A 221 -1.62 12.19 -27.41
C LEU A 221 -2.84 11.52 -26.79
N VAL A 222 -2.66 10.64 -25.79
CA VAL A 222 -3.78 9.99 -25.07
C VAL A 222 -4.67 11.05 -24.42
N ARG A 223 -4.07 12.01 -23.71
CA ARG A 223 -4.80 13.13 -23.09
C ARG A 223 -5.60 13.93 -24.11
N SER A 224 -4.97 14.32 -25.21
CA SER A 224 -5.63 15.11 -26.28
C SER A 224 -6.75 14.32 -26.95
N THR A 225 -6.53 13.05 -27.25
CA THR A 225 -7.54 12.17 -27.83
C THR A 225 -8.74 12.04 -26.90
N MET A 226 -8.52 11.80 -25.59
CA MET A 226 -9.59 11.68 -24.62
C MET A 226 -10.34 13.00 -24.39
N LEU A 227 -9.62 14.13 -24.37
CA LEU A 227 -10.19 15.47 -24.22
C LEU A 227 -11.23 15.78 -25.31
N HIS A 228 -10.97 15.35 -26.55
CA HIS A 228 -11.83 15.61 -27.69
C HIS A 228 -12.61 14.38 -28.19
N TYR A 229 -12.56 13.29 -27.44
CA TYR A 229 -13.25 12.05 -27.83
C TYR A 229 -14.75 12.28 -27.96
N GLY A 230 -15.33 11.85 -29.12
CA GLY A 230 -16.77 11.92 -29.39
C GLY A 230 -17.46 10.67 -28.87
N TYR A 231 -18.47 10.83 -28.05
CA TYR A 231 -19.36 9.75 -27.58
C TYR A 231 -20.82 10.12 -27.85
N GLU A 232 -21.68 9.13 -27.89
CA GLU A 232 -23.11 9.30 -28.16
C GLU A 232 -23.74 10.24 -27.13
N ASN A 233 -24.58 11.19 -27.64
CA ASN A 233 -25.23 12.23 -26.85
C ASN A 233 -24.30 13.25 -26.17
N ARG A 234 -23.02 13.33 -26.57
CA ARG A 234 -22.13 14.40 -26.15
C ARG A 234 -22.65 15.76 -26.64
N ILE A 235 -22.83 16.69 -25.71
CA ILE A 235 -23.32 18.05 -26.01
C ILE A 235 -22.18 19.07 -25.98
N ALA A 236 -21.22 18.88 -25.10
CA ALA A 236 -20.12 19.83 -24.90
C ALA A 236 -19.22 19.94 -26.12
N THR A 237 -18.87 21.15 -26.53
CA THR A 237 -17.92 21.42 -27.61
C THR A 237 -16.53 21.78 -27.09
N ALA A 238 -16.38 22.16 -25.80
CA ALA A 238 -15.14 22.59 -25.20
C ALA A 238 -14.15 21.42 -25.01
N GLY A 239 -14.53 20.41 -24.27
CA GLY A 239 -13.69 19.25 -23.98
C GLY A 239 -14.29 18.38 -22.88
N ASN A 240 -13.85 17.13 -22.81
CA ASN A 240 -14.39 16.15 -21.87
C ASN A 240 -13.74 16.20 -20.49
N LEU A 241 -12.60 16.87 -20.38
CA LEU A 241 -11.73 16.81 -19.20
C LEU A 241 -11.55 18.18 -18.57
N ALA A 242 -11.65 18.23 -17.25
CA ALA A 242 -11.26 19.36 -16.42
C ALA A 242 -9.87 19.11 -15.83
N PHE A 243 -8.99 20.10 -15.95
CA PHE A 243 -7.62 19.99 -15.42
C PHE A 243 -7.47 20.81 -14.14
N PRO A 244 -6.81 20.25 -13.08
CA PRO A 244 -6.72 20.90 -11.78
C PRO A 244 -5.82 22.16 -11.76
N PHE A 245 -5.06 22.38 -12.83
CA PHE A 245 -4.13 23.52 -12.93
C PHE A 245 -4.61 24.60 -13.89
N TYR A 246 -5.89 24.60 -14.20
CA TYR A 246 -6.44 25.63 -15.08
C TYR A 246 -6.57 26.95 -14.27
N PRO A 247 -6.02 28.06 -14.75
CA PRO A 247 -6.20 29.34 -14.10
C PRO A 247 -7.66 29.79 -14.25
N PHE A 248 -8.26 30.18 -13.15
CA PHE A 248 -9.64 30.70 -13.09
C PHE A 248 -9.65 32.19 -13.45
#